data_0aff55b1e2537c900f2d0a0750d96483
#
_entry.id   0aff55b1e2537c900f2d0a0750d96483
#
_cell.length_a   1.000
_cell.length_b   1.000
_cell.length_c   1.000
_cell.angle_alpha   90.00
_cell.angle_beta   90.00
_cell.angle_gamma   90.00
#
_symmetry.space_group_name_H-M   'P 1'
#
loop_
_entity.id
_entity.type
_entity.pdbx_description
1 polymer ?
#
loop_
_entity_poly.entity_id
_entity_poly.type
_entity_poly.pdbx_seq_one_letter_code
_entity_poly.pdbx_strand_id
1 'polypeptide(L)'
;ITYLGFTNVILNIFKIKKKINDTVKAIIEYKPDILFTVDSPDFTLRVAEKVKKINSNIKTVHYVAPQVWVWREKRVKKIKKFIDHILLLFDFEKTYFDKEKVSNEFVGHPLLDEKSTDKIDINQFIEKNKALISIFPGSRKSEIEVLTPILLEFIKLMNIKYKDFTYIFHSSKSYSKLIQI
;
A
#
# COMPACT_ATOMS: atom_id res chain seq x y z
N ILE A 1 -10.94 6.22 3.36
CA ILE A 1 -10.91 6.17 4.84
C ILE A 1 -9.51 5.75 5.22
N THR A 2 -8.69 6.68 5.63
CA THR A 2 -7.31 6.42 6.04
C THR A 2 -7.27 6.34 7.57
N TYR A 3 -7.62 5.20 8.14
CA TYR A 3 -7.34 4.93 9.55
C TYR A 3 -5.94 4.34 9.64
N LEU A 4 -4.95 5.19 9.87
CA LEU A 4 -3.55 4.83 9.98
C LEU A 4 -3.16 4.85 11.46
N GLY A 5 -2.90 3.67 11.98
CA GLY A 5 -2.52 3.42 13.38
C GLY A 5 -3.47 2.44 14.07
N PHE A 6 -2.88 1.52 14.83
CA PHE A 6 -3.62 0.43 15.51
C PHE A 6 -4.70 0.97 16.47
N THR A 7 -4.38 2.03 17.21
CA THR A 7 -5.30 2.71 18.14
C THR A 7 -6.50 3.33 17.43
N ASN A 8 -6.29 3.99 16.29
CA ASN A 8 -7.37 4.58 15.50
C ASN A 8 -8.31 3.53 14.88
N VAL A 9 -7.79 2.35 14.56
CA VAL A 9 -8.61 1.23 14.06
C VAL A 9 -9.51 0.70 15.17
N ILE A 10 -9.00 0.52 16.39
CA ILE A 10 -9.79 0.04 17.54
C ILE A 10 -10.91 1.03 17.88
N LEU A 11 -10.61 2.31 18.00
CA LEU A 11 -11.58 3.37 18.32
C LEU A 11 -12.69 3.51 17.25
N ASN A 12 -12.41 3.12 16.00
CA ASN A 12 -13.34 3.27 14.89
C ASN A 12 -13.90 1.95 14.36
N ILE A 13 -13.74 0.85 15.07
CA ILE A 13 -14.15 -0.49 14.59
C ILE A 13 -15.65 -0.55 14.24
N PHE A 14 -16.49 0.11 15.03
CA PHE A 14 -17.94 0.17 14.76
C PHE A 14 -18.24 0.96 13.48
N LYS A 15 -17.54 2.07 13.25
CA LYS A 15 -17.66 2.87 12.02
C LYS A 15 -17.20 2.09 10.79
N ILE A 16 -16.08 1.36 10.90
CA ILE A 16 -15.56 0.50 9.84
C ILE A 16 -16.58 -0.61 9.54
N LYS A 17 -17.10 -1.29 10.57
CA LYS A 17 -18.11 -2.34 10.42
C LYS A 17 -19.38 -1.83 9.76
N LYS A 18 -19.86 -0.64 10.17
CA LYS A 18 -21.01 0.02 9.53
C LYS A 18 -20.73 0.27 8.05
N LYS A 19 -19.60 0.89 7.72
CA LYS A 19 -19.20 1.16 6.32
C LYS A 19 -19.14 -0.10 5.47
N ILE A 20 -18.57 -1.20 6.00
CA ILE A 20 -18.56 -2.49 5.30
C ILE A 20 -20.01 -2.92 5.00
N ASN A 21 -20.91 -2.85 5.97
CA ASN A 21 -22.31 -3.26 5.78
C ASN A 21 -23.04 -2.37 4.78
N ASP A 22 -22.87 -1.05 4.86
CA ASP A 22 -23.47 -0.09 3.94
C ASP A 22 -22.97 -0.32 2.49
N THR A 23 -21.65 -0.61 2.33
CA THR A 23 -21.07 -0.95 1.03
C THR A 23 -21.64 -2.25 0.48
N VAL A 24 -21.75 -3.29 1.32
CA VAL A 24 -22.33 -4.58 0.91
C VAL A 24 -23.78 -4.38 0.47
N LYS A 25 -24.57 -3.63 1.23
CA LYS A 25 -25.97 -3.33 0.88
C LYS A 25 -26.06 -2.66 -0.49
N ALA A 26 -25.29 -1.62 -0.73
CA ALA A 26 -25.26 -0.91 -2.01
C ALA A 26 -24.88 -1.84 -3.18
N ILE A 27 -23.88 -2.73 -3.00
CA ILE A 27 -23.47 -3.68 -4.03
C ILE A 27 -24.61 -4.67 -4.35
N ILE A 28 -25.28 -5.21 -3.34
CA ILE A 28 -26.39 -6.17 -3.53
C ILE A 28 -27.58 -5.50 -4.19
N GLU A 29 -27.87 -4.25 -3.85
CA GLU A 29 -28.96 -3.46 -4.49
C GLU A 29 -28.62 -3.15 -5.96
N TYR A 30 -27.37 -2.83 -6.26
CA TYR A 30 -26.88 -2.55 -7.63
C TYR A 30 -26.88 -3.79 -8.52
N LYS A 31 -26.71 -4.99 -7.95
CA LYS A 31 -26.69 -6.29 -8.65
C LYS A 31 -25.62 -6.36 -9.77
N PRO A 32 -24.33 -6.08 -9.50
CA PRO A 32 -23.31 -6.16 -10.52
C PRO A 32 -23.04 -7.62 -10.91
N ASP A 33 -22.56 -7.85 -12.12
CA ASP A 33 -22.04 -9.15 -12.54
C ASP A 33 -20.68 -9.45 -11.91
N ILE A 34 -19.86 -8.40 -11.75
CA ILE A 34 -18.49 -8.50 -11.22
C ILE A 34 -18.28 -7.46 -10.13
N LEU A 35 -17.76 -7.89 -9.00
CA LEU A 35 -17.21 -7.03 -7.94
C LEU A 35 -15.68 -7.00 -8.09
N PHE A 36 -15.17 -5.88 -8.59
CA PHE A 36 -13.73 -5.62 -8.65
C PHE A 36 -13.29 -4.82 -7.42
N THR A 37 -12.31 -5.34 -6.69
CA THR A 37 -11.78 -4.72 -5.48
C THR A 37 -10.29 -4.46 -5.62
N VAL A 38 -9.81 -3.34 -5.07
CA VAL A 38 -8.41 -2.92 -5.16
C VAL A 38 -7.85 -2.67 -3.78
N ASP A 39 -6.73 -3.30 -3.44
CA ASP A 39 -5.98 -3.12 -2.20
C ASP A 39 -6.84 -3.13 -0.91
N SER A 40 -6.36 -2.56 0.18
CA SER A 40 -7.06 -2.45 1.47
C SER A 40 -7.73 -3.75 1.93
N PRO A 41 -7.00 -4.87 2.02
CA PRO A 41 -7.56 -6.21 2.18
C PRO A 41 -8.40 -6.37 3.47
N ASP A 42 -8.17 -5.56 4.48
CA ASP A 42 -8.97 -5.60 5.72
C ASP A 42 -10.37 -4.99 5.56
N PHE A 43 -10.60 -4.19 4.52
CA PHE A 43 -11.90 -3.68 4.15
C PHE A 43 -12.49 -4.46 2.96
N THR A 44 -11.78 -4.47 1.85
CA THR A 44 -12.26 -4.98 0.56
C THR A 44 -12.55 -6.47 0.58
N LEU A 45 -11.67 -7.28 1.18
CA LEU A 45 -11.91 -8.72 1.31
C LEU A 45 -13.07 -9.05 2.25
N ARG A 46 -13.32 -8.23 3.28
CA ARG A 46 -14.51 -8.41 4.14
C ARG A 46 -15.80 -8.07 3.40
N VAL A 47 -15.77 -7.05 2.54
CA VAL A 47 -16.90 -6.72 1.65
C VAL A 47 -17.14 -7.87 0.69
N ALA A 48 -16.12 -8.35 -0.03
CA ALA A 48 -16.22 -9.45 -0.96
C ALA A 48 -16.74 -10.74 -0.31
N GLU A 49 -16.24 -11.10 0.89
CA GLU A 49 -16.71 -12.25 1.65
C GLU A 49 -18.21 -12.17 1.97
N LYS A 50 -18.67 -10.97 2.38
CA LYS A 50 -20.10 -10.78 2.70
C LYS A 50 -20.99 -10.77 1.46
N VAL A 51 -20.55 -10.10 0.39
CA VAL A 51 -21.28 -10.11 -0.90
C VAL A 51 -21.40 -11.52 -1.42
N LYS A 52 -20.32 -12.31 -1.43
CA LYS A 52 -20.32 -13.70 -1.90
C LYS A 52 -21.22 -14.62 -1.08
N LYS A 53 -21.36 -14.36 0.23
CA LYS A 53 -22.30 -15.09 1.11
C LYS A 53 -23.76 -14.79 0.80
N ILE A 54 -24.09 -13.56 0.37
CA ILE A 54 -25.46 -13.13 0.06
C ILE A 54 -25.81 -13.54 -1.37
N ASN A 55 -24.90 -13.31 -2.33
CA ASN A 55 -25.10 -13.64 -3.73
C ASN A 55 -23.82 -14.25 -4.32
N SER A 56 -23.80 -15.57 -4.44
CA SER A 56 -22.66 -16.32 -4.97
C SER A 56 -22.44 -16.14 -6.47
N ASN A 57 -23.43 -15.61 -7.21
CA ASN A 57 -23.34 -15.43 -8.66
C ASN A 57 -22.46 -14.22 -9.02
N ILE A 58 -22.35 -13.22 -8.13
CA ILE A 58 -21.46 -12.09 -8.36
C ILE A 58 -20.02 -12.59 -8.40
N LYS A 59 -19.35 -12.43 -9.53
CA LYS A 59 -17.93 -12.76 -9.66
C LYS A 59 -17.09 -11.75 -8.87
N THR A 60 -16.06 -12.24 -8.19
CA THR A 60 -15.21 -11.40 -7.34
C THR A 60 -13.77 -11.43 -7.82
N VAL A 61 -13.26 -10.27 -8.20
CA VAL A 61 -11.87 -10.09 -8.63
C VAL A 61 -11.18 -9.14 -7.66
N HIS A 62 -9.98 -9.50 -7.21
CA HIS A 62 -9.20 -8.68 -6.31
C HIS A 62 -7.85 -8.33 -6.90
N TYR A 63 -7.52 -7.05 -6.95
CA TYR A 63 -6.23 -6.53 -7.39
C TYR A 63 -5.41 -6.07 -6.20
N VAL A 64 -4.12 -6.32 -6.21
CA VAL A 64 -3.17 -6.14 -5.10
C VAL A 64 -3.39 -7.18 -4.00
N ALA A 65 -2.80 -8.36 -4.22
CA ALA A 65 -2.91 -9.47 -3.28
C ALA A 65 -2.45 -9.09 -1.86
N PRO A 66 -3.13 -9.60 -0.81
CA PRO A 66 -2.64 -9.40 0.55
C PRO A 66 -1.30 -10.13 0.75
N GLN A 67 -0.40 -9.52 1.50
CA GLN A 67 0.92 -10.09 1.80
C GLN A 67 0.79 -11.40 2.60
N VAL A 68 0.72 -12.52 1.88
CA VAL A 68 0.55 -13.86 2.48
C VAL A 68 1.86 -14.57 2.72
N TRP A 69 2.95 -14.14 2.08
CA TRP A 69 4.28 -14.74 2.11
C TRP A 69 5.07 -14.49 3.40
N VAL A 70 4.70 -13.48 4.19
CA VAL A 70 5.44 -13.14 5.40
C VAL A 70 5.12 -14.09 6.56
N TRP A 71 3.84 -14.43 6.79
CA TRP A 71 3.41 -15.23 7.96
C TRP A 71 1.94 -15.68 7.92
N ARG A 72 1.26 -15.51 6.80
CA ARG A 72 -0.20 -15.74 6.71
C ARG A 72 -0.63 -16.64 5.57
N GLU A 73 0.12 -17.65 5.22
CA GLU A 73 -0.24 -18.60 4.14
C GLU A 73 -1.66 -19.17 4.29
N LYS A 74 -2.09 -19.47 5.53
CA LYS A 74 -3.45 -19.94 5.80
C LYS A 74 -4.55 -18.95 5.35
N ARG A 75 -4.18 -17.66 5.12
CA ARG A 75 -5.12 -16.65 4.62
C ARG A 75 -5.55 -16.94 3.17
N VAL A 76 -4.69 -17.54 2.37
CA VAL A 76 -4.99 -17.92 0.98
C VAL A 76 -6.17 -18.90 0.93
N LYS A 77 -6.17 -19.92 1.81
CA LYS A 77 -7.29 -20.88 1.93
C LYS A 77 -8.62 -20.21 2.26
N LYS A 78 -8.56 -19.14 3.05
CA LYS A 78 -9.78 -18.39 3.38
C LYS A 78 -10.25 -17.56 2.18
N ILE A 79 -9.34 -16.87 1.50
CA ILE A 79 -9.60 -16.01 0.35
C ILE A 79 -10.24 -16.82 -0.79
N LYS A 80 -9.77 -18.03 -1.06
CA LYS A 80 -10.32 -18.96 -2.04
C LYS A 80 -11.83 -19.15 -1.93
N LYS A 81 -12.40 -18.99 -0.74
CA LYS A 81 -13.84 -19.25 -0.53
C LYS A 81 -14.74 -18.14 -1.07
N PHE A 82 -14.18 -16.95 -1.36
CA PHE A 82 -14.97 -15.78 -1.73
C PHE A 82 -14.31 -14.86 -2.76
N ILE A 83 -13.13 -15.18 -3.24
CA ILE A 83 -12.48 -14.51 -4.36
C ILE A 83 -12.33 -15.51 -5.49
N ASP A 84 -12.90 -15.18 -6.64
CA ASP A 84 -12.86 -16.03 -7.84
C ASP A 84 -11.53 -15.83 -8.60
N HIS A 85 -10.96 -14.63 -8.61
CA HIS A 85 -9.71 -14.34 -9.31
C HIS A 85 -8.89 -13.24 -8.62
N ILE A 86 -7.56 -13.39 -8.63
CA ILE A 86 -6.63 -12.41 -8.03
C ILE A 86 -5.64 -11.93 -9.10
N LEU A 87 -5.49 -10.61 -9.18
CA LEU A 87 -4.48 -9.96 -9.99
C LEU A 87 -3.29 -9.59 -9.10
N LEU A 88 -2.11 -10.11 -9.44
CA LEU A 88 -0.89 -10.05 -8.64
C LEU A 88 0.03 -8.91 -9.14
N LEU A 89 0.66 -8.22 -8.20
CA LEU A 89 1.65 -7.19 -8.50
C LEU A 89 3.04 -7.76 -8.78
N PHE A 90 3.36 -8.89 -8.15
CA PHE A 90 4.68 -9.50 -8.22
C PHE A 90 4.59 -10.97 -8.65
N ASP A 91 5.47 -11.40 -9.54
CA ASP A 91 5.45 -12.77 -10.08
C ASP A 91 5.66 -13.84 -9.00
N PHE A 92 6.49 -13.58 -7.99
CA PHE A 92 6.72 -14.53 -6.90
C PHE A 92 5.47 -14.84 -6.07
N GLU A 93 4.46 -13.96 -6.07
CA GLU A 93 3.20 -14.17 -5.34
C GLU A 93 2.43 -15.36 -5.89
N LYS A 94 2.57 -15.63 -7.19
CA LYS A 94 1.87 -16.69 -7.91
C LYS A 94 1.99 -18.04 -7.23
N THR A 95 3.17 -18.42 -6.78
CA THR A 95 3.44 -19.69 -6.10
C THR A 95 2.52 -19.95 -4.89
N TYR A 96 2.19 -18.90 -4.14
CA TYR A 96 1.33 -19.03 -2.95
C TYR A 96 -0.14 -19.27 -3.31
N PHE A 97 -0.62 -18.66 -4.39
CA PHE A 97 -2.00 -18.80 -4.85
C PHE A 97 -2.20 -20.09 -5.66
N ASP A 98 -1.23 -20.47 -6.48
CA ASP A 98 -1.24 -21.72 -7.25
C ASP A 98 -1.27 -22.96 -6.33
N LYS A 99 -0.46 -22.96 -5.26
CA LYS A 99 -0.44 -24.01 -4.23
C LYS A 99 -1.81 -24.30 -3.65
N GLU A 100 -2.63 -23.28 -3.47
CA GLU A 100 -3.99 -23.40 -2.94
C GLU A 100 -5.05 -23.47 -4.06
N LYS A 101 -4.66 -23.51 -5.32
CA LYS A 101 -5.54 -23.53 -6.50
C LYS A 101 -6.52 -22.36 -6.50
N VAL A 102 -6.02 -21.15 -6.22
CA VAL A 102 -6.74 -19.88 -6.39
C VAL A 102 -6.41 -19.35 -7.77
N SER A 103 -7.44 -19.06 -8.57
CA SER A 103 -7.24 -18.46 -9.89
C SER A 103 -6.54 -17.11 -9.76
N ASN A 104 -5.42 -16.95 -10.46
CA ASN A 104 -4.60 -15.74 -10.34
C ASN A 104 -3.85 -15.44 -11.63
N GLU A 105 -3.47 -14.17 -11.80
CA GLU A 105 -2.66 -13.70 -12.91
C GLU A 105 -1.69 -12.61 -12.44
N PHE A 106 -0.44 -12.69 -12.90
CA PHE A 106 0.55 -11.63 -12.70
C PHE A 106 0.32 -10.53 -13.74
N VAL A 107 -0.04 -9.33 -13.29
CA VAL A 107 -0.33 -8.18 -14.14
C VAL A 107 0.72 -7.07 -14.03
N GLY A 108 1.67 -7.19 -13.09
CA GLY A 108 2.71 -6.20 -12.86
C GLY A 108 2.28 -5.02 -11.97
N HIS A 109 3.26 -4.18 -11.66
CA HIS A 109 3.05 -3.02 -10.81
C HIS A 109 2.82 -1.76 -11.66
N PRO A 110 1.74 -0.98 -11.44
CA PRO A 110 1.38 0.18 -12.27
C PRO A 110 2.49 1.23 -12.41
N LEU A 111 3.33 1.37 -11.38
CA LEU A 111 4.46 2.31 -11.44
C LEU A 111 5.49 1.97 -12.53
N LEU A 112 5.51 0.73 -13.03
CA LEU A 112 6.41 0.33 -14.12
C LEU A 112 5.89 0.84 -15.49
N ASP A 113 4.60 1.08 -15.59
CA ASP A 113 3.95 1.58 -16.81
C ASP A 113 3.90 3.12 -16.85
N GLU A 114 4.09 3.79 -15.70
CA GLU A 114 4.18 5.24 -15.65
C GLU A 114 5.45 5.72 -16.37
N LYS A 115 5.27 6.27 -17.56
CA LYS A 115 6.30 7.10 -18.18
C LYS A 115 6.37 8.39 -17.37
N SER A 116 7.30 8.45 -16.42
CA SER A 116 7.60 9.69 -15.70
C SER A 116 7.90 10.80 -16.72
N THR A 117 6.96 11.72 -16.88
CA THR A 117 7.12 12.90 -17.75
C THR A 117 7.98 13.96 -17.09
N ASP A 118 8.03 13.98 -15.77
CA ASP A 118 8.79 14.94 -14.98
C ASP A 118 10.12 14.33 -14.52
N LYS A 119 11.09 14.31 -15.41
CA LYS A 119 12.48 14.00 -15.02
C LYS A 119 13.04 15.20 -14.28
N ILE A 120 13.00 15.17 -12.96
CA ILE A 120 13.78 16.10 -12.16
C ILE A 120 15.25 15.74 -12.35
N ASP A 121 16.02 16.67 -12.91
CA ASP A 121 17.46 16.49 -12.97
C ASP A 121 18.03 16.62 -11.55
N ILE A 122 18.28 15.50 -10.91
CA ILE A 122 18.83 15.46 -9.56
C ILE A 122 20.23 16.06 -9.52
N ASN A 123 20.97 16.03 -10.63
CA ASN A 123 22.34 16.54 -10.68
C ASN A 123 22.43 18.03 -10.36
N GLN A 124 21.39 18.81 -10.63
CA GLN A 124 21.34 20.24 -10.28
C GLN A 124 21.42 20.51 -8.76
N PHE A 125 21.11 19.50 -7.93
CA PHE A 125 21.15 19.61 -6.46
C PHE A 125 22.41 19.01 -5.86
N ILE A 126 23.25 18.35 -6.65
CA ILE A 126 24.47 17.69 -6.18
C ILE A 126 25.62 18.68 -6.28
N GLU A 127 26.24 18.99 -5.14
CA GLU A 127 27.47 19.77 -5.15
C GLU A 127 28.59 19.00 -5.85
N LYS A 128 29.41 19.72 -6.62
CA LYS A 128 30.52 19.13 -7.37
C LYS A 128 31.44 18.32 -6.44
N ASN A 129 31.74 17.08 -6.84
CA ASN A 129 32.57 16.14 -6.10
C ASN A 129 31.94 15.57 -4.80
N LYS A 130 30.63 15.73 -4.58
CA LYS A 130 29.94 15.09 -3.47
C LYS A 130 29.07 13.91 -3.95
N ALA A 131 28.97 12.88 -3.13
CA ALA A 131 28.01 11.80 -3.34
C ALA A 131 26.64 12.17 -2.79
N LEU A 132 25.58 11.66 -3.40
CA LEU A 132 24.21 11.94 -3.00
C LEU A 132 23.68 10.85 -2.07
N ILE A 133 23.10 11.28 -0.94
CA ILE A 133 22.29 10.43 -0.05
C ILE A 133 20.84 10.89 -0.11
N SER A 134 19.98 10.03 -0.65
CA SER A 134 18.54 10.24 -0.67
C SER A 134 17.90 9.77 0.62
N ILE A 135 17.11 10.62 1.26
CA ILE A 135 16.46 10.37 2.55
C ILE A 135 14.94 10.33 2.36
N PHE A 136 14.32 9.26 2.80
CA PHE A 136 12.88 9.03 2.74
C PHE A 136 12.30 8.98 4.16
N PRO A 137 11.82 10.10 4.73
CA PRO A 137 11.31 10.17 6.11
C PRO A 137 9.94 9.50 6.28
N GLY A 138 9.37 8.98 5.20
CA GLY A 138 8.05 8.35 5.19
C GLY A 138 7.04 9.12 4.36
N SER A 139 5.86 8.52 4.21
CA SER A 139 4.75 9.05 3.42
C SER A 139 3.58 9.59 4.26
N ARG A 140 3.64 9.43 5.58
CA ARG A 140 2.59 9.80 6.53
C ARG A 140 3.10 10.84 7.51
N LYS A 141 2.20 11.75 7.91
CA LYS A 141 2.54 12.80 8.89
C LYS A 141 3.21 12.23 10.15
N SER A 142 2.64 11.18 10.74
CA SER A 142 3.17 10.54 11.94
C SER A 142 4.55 9.89 11.76
N GLU A 143 4.85 9.38 10.58
CA GLU A 143 6.18 8.83 10.25
C GLU A 143 7.19 9.97 10.12
N ILE A 144 6.84 11.01 9.38
CA ILE A 144 7.70 12.16 9.12
C ILE A 144 8.04 12.90 10.43
N GLU A 145 7.03 13.14 11.29
CA GLU A 145 7.23 13.82 12.58
C GLU A 145 8.18 13.06 13.51
N VAL A 146 8.16 11.73 13.47
CA VAL A 146 9.05 10.90 14.31
C VAL A 146 10.42 10.70 13.68
N LEU A 147 10.48 10.45 12.37
CA LEU A 147 11.74 10.10 11.69
C LEU A 147 12.59 11.30 11.34
N THR A 148 12.00 12.46 11.04
CA THR A 148 12.77 13.64 10.61
C THR A 148 13.80 14.08 11.65
N PRO A 149 13.49 14.21 12.96
CA PRO A 149 14.50 14.57 13.97
C PRO A 149 15.66 13.58 14.03
N ILE A 150 15.36 12.28 13.94
CA ILE A 150 16.37 11.20 13.98
C ILE A 150 17.28 11.28 12.76
N LEU A 151 16.69 11.50 11.58
CA LEU A 151 17.46 11.63 10.32
C LEU A 151 18.32 12.87 10.29
N LEU A 152 17.87 13.97 10.90
CA LEU A 152 18.67 15.19 11.04
C LEU A 152 19.87 14.98 11.97
N GLU A 153 19.67 14.25 13.07
CA GLU A 153 20.78 13.90 13.96
C GLU A 153 21.78 12.99 13.26
N PHE A 154 21.30 12.01 12.52
CA PHE A 154 22.15 11.17 11.66
C PHE A 154 23.00 12.03 10.70
N ILE A 155 22.41 13.01 10.00
CA ILE A 155 23.13 13.89 9.10
C ILE A 155 24.22 14.69 9.85
N LYS A 156 23.91 15.21 11.06
CA LYS A 156 24.90 15.92 11.88
C LYS A 156 26.10 15.02 12.20
N LEU A 157 25.84 13.79 12.64
CA LEU A 157 26.89 12.82 12.95
C LEU A 157 27.70 12.43 11.69
N MET A 158 27.03 12.24 10.56
CA MET A 158 27.71 11.98 9.29
C MET A 158 28.62 13.12 8.88
N ASN A 159 28.17 14.37 9.01
CA ASN A 159 28.94 15.57 8.63
C ASN A 159 30.16 15.81 9.53
N ILE A 160 30.19 15.26 10.74
CA ILE A 160 31.39 15.29 11.59
C ILE A 160 32.50 14.43 11.00
N LYS A 161 32.13 13.27 10.47
CA LYS A 161 33.08 12.26 10.01
C LYS A 161 33.35 12.32 8.50
N TYR A 162 32.33 12.67 7.71
CA TYR A 162 32.36 12.69 6.26
C TYR A 162 31.79 14.00 5.73
N LYS A 163 32.54 14.69 4.87
CA LYS A 163 32.12 16.00 4.31
C LYS A 163 31.71 15.95 2.84
N ASP A 164 31.77 14.76 2.24
CA ASP A 164 31.62 14.61 0.79
C ASP A 164 30.23 14.08 0.40
N PHE A 165 29.19 14.43 1.20
CA PHE A 165 27.82 14.05 0.92
C PHE A 165 26.89 15.26 0.78
N THR A 166 26.00 15.17 -0.20
CA THR A 166 24.79 15.99 -0.32
C THR A 166 23.59 15.17 0.10
N TYR A 167 22.70 15.73 0.92
CA TYR A 167 21.51 15.03 1.41
C TYR A 167 20.25 15.61 0.77
N ILE A 168 19.38 14.77 0.19
CA ILE A 168 18.10 15.19 -0.36
C ILE A 168 16.97 14.46 0.35
N PHE A 169 16.07 15.22 0.95
CA PHE A 169 14.84 14.68 1.52
C PHE A 169 13.75 14.55 0.46
N HIS A 170 13.16 13.37 0.36
CA HIS A 170 12.00 13.11 -0.49
C HIS A 170 10.71 13.26 0.32
N SER A 171 9.80 14.08 -0.17
CA SER A 171 8.52 14.35 0.49
C SER A 171 7.41 14.55 -0.52
N SER A 172 6.18 14.18 -0.16
CA SER A 172 5.01 14.63 -0.91
C SER A 172 4.79 16.14 -0.74
N LYS A 173 4.18 16.80 -1.73
CA LYS A 173 3.84 18.23 -1.67
C LYS A 173 3.10 18.60 -0.39
N SER A 174 2.23 17.72 0.11
CA SER A 174 1.43 17.94 1.32
C SER A 174 2.25 18.04 2.61
N TYR A 175 3.44 17.45 2.64
CA TYR A 175 4.29 17.37 3.84
C TYR A 175 5.65 18.07 3.69
N SER A 176 5.91 18.69 2.55
CA SER A 176 7.18 19.40 2.32
C SER A 176 7.49 20.44 3.41
N LYS A 177 6.45 21.14 3.92
CA LYS A 177 6.60 22.12 5.00
C LYS A 177 7.04 21.52 6.35
N LEU A 178 6.81 20.21 6.58
CA LEU A 178 7.25 19.53 7.81
C LEU A 178 8.74 19.19 7.80
N ILE A 179 9.37 19.27 6.64
CA ILE A 179 10.79 18.92 6.40
C ILE A 179 11.62 20.17 6.11
N GLN A 180 10.99 21.35 6.07
CA GLN A 180 11.74 22.60 5.94
C GLN A 180 12.57 22.82 7.21
N ILE A 181 13.88 22.70 7.05
CA ILE A 181 14.94 22.83 8.04
C ILE A 181 15.51 24.23 7.93
#